data_56c4532ff9fdf6e7089e7f52402d4ec7
#
_entry.id   56c4532ff9fdf6e7089e7f52402d4ec7
#
_cell.length_a   1.000
_cell.length_b   1.000
_cell.length_c   1.000
_cell.angle_alpha   90.00
_cell.angle_beta   90.00
_cell.angle_gamma   90.00
#
_symmetry.space_group_name_H-M   'P 1'
#
loop_
_entity.id
_entity.type
_entity.pdbx_description
1 polymer ?
#
loop_
_entity_poly.entity_id
_entity_poly.type
_entity_poly.pdbx_seq_one_letter_code
_entity_poly.pdbx_strand_id
1 'polypeptide(L)'
;MWVLVVMLFARMPSGKDDDRSDSVGASFRRLLSNRLYRRGVVAQFFYVGAQIGVWSFTIRLVMQETGRLEAAASSIYLVSIIGHCLSRFIYTGLMRWFSPARLLTFGGVMSALLSLTVVLSAGTGWLCIASLVLISSFMSLMFPTIYGIALGGIMRGDHPGDSKIGASGLIMSILGGALLTPLQGMVSDHTNIYTSYAVPAFCFVVVTAYAVYAHRYKATL
;
A
#
# COMPACT_ATOMS: atom_id res chain seq x y z
N MET A 1 -23.62 -11.62 -2.06
CA MET A 1 -24.89 -11.78 -2.80
C MET A 1 -25.42 -10.46 -3.35
N TRP A 2 -25.59 -9.39 -2.55
CA TRP A 2 -26.05 -8.07 -3.02
C TRP A 2 -25.19 -7.43 -4.12
N VAL A 3 -23.86 -7.54 -4.05
CA VAL A 3 -22.95 -6.99 -5.06
C VAL A 3 -23.15 -7.64 -6.42
N LEU A 4 -23.40 -8.94 -6.46
CA LEU A 4 -23.70 -9.69 -7.69
C LEU A 4 -25.02 -9.21 -8.33
N VAL A 5 -26.04 -8.97 -7.51
CA VAL A 5 -27.34 -8.45 -7.97
C VAL A 5 -27.17 -7.04 -8.54
N VAL A 6 -26.42 -6.17 -7.84
CA VAL A 6 -26.14 -4.81 -8.33
C VAL A 6 -25.33 -4.84 -9.64
N MET A 7 -24.36 -5.74 -9.78
CA MET A 7 -23.58 -5.87 -11.03
C MET A 7 -24.42 -6.36 -12.21
N LEU A 8 -25.40 -7.24 -11.96
CA LEU A 8 -26.30 -7.73 -13.02
C LEU A 8 -27.26 -6.64 -13.53
N PHE A 9 -27.64 -5.69 -12.67
CA PHE A 9 -28.51 -4.57 -13.03
C PHE A 9 -27.78 -3.27 -13.40
N ALA A 10 -26.49 -3.16 -13.08
CA ALA A 10 -25.68 -2.03 -13.51
C ALA A 10 -25.40 -2.14 -15.01
N ARG A 11 -26.05 -1.31 -15.81
CA ARG A 11 -25.66 -1.10 -17.21
C ARG A 11 -24.25 -0.52 -17.21
N MET A 12 -23.25 -1.38 -17.40
CA MET A 12 -21.90 -0.91 -17.64
C MET A 12 -21.91 -0.17 -18.99
N PRO A 13 -21.46 1.09 -19.03
CA PRO A 13 -21.26 1.74 -20.31
C PRO A 13 -20.25 0.88 -21.08
N SER A 14 -20.68 0.37 -22.25
CA SER A 14 -19.77 -0.30 -23.17
C SER A 14 -18.70 0.72 -23.56
N GLY A 15 -17.48 0.53 -23.03
CA GLY A 15 -16.33 1.29 -23.52
C GLY A 15 -16.28 1.05 -25.02
N LYS A 16 -16.47 2.10 -25.82
CA LYS A 16 -16.11 2.05 -27.23
C LYS A 16 -14.64 1.67 -27.23
N ASP A 17 -14.34 0.48 -27.67
CA ASP A 17 -13.01 0.12 -28.12
C ASP A 17 -12.75 1.02 -29.33
N ASP A 18 -12.16 2.20 -29.07
CA ASP A 18 -11.52 2.96 -30.13
C ASP A 18 -10.35 2.08 -30.56
N ASP A 19 -10.55 1.43 -31.71
CA ASP A 19 -9.61 0.56 -32.44
C ASP A 19 -8.38 1.33 -32.98
N ARG A 20 -7.84 2.28 -32.21
CA ARG A 20 -6.46 2.72 -32.35
C ARG A 20 -5.60 1.78 -31.54
N SER A 21 -5.31 0.62 -32.12
CA SER A 21 -4.32 -0.32 -31.62
C SER A 21 -2.93 0.31 -31.73
N ASP A 22 -2.65 1.30 -30.89
CA ASP A 22 -1.26 1.59 -30.55
C ASP A 22 -0.66 0.27 -30.06
N SER A 23 0.42 -0.17 -30.68
CA SER A 23 1.04 -1.45 -30.29
C SER A 23 1.29 -1.42 -28.78
N VAL A 24 0.91 -2.48 -28.07
CA VAL A 24 1.12 -2.64 -26.61
C VAL A 24 2.55 -2.26 -26.22
N GLY A 25 3.52 -2.54 -27.11
CA GLY A 25 4.92 -2.18 -26.91
C GLY A 25 5.17 -0.66 -26.93
N ALA A 26 4.45 0.11 -27.76
CA ALA A 26 4.60 1.57 -27.79
C ALA A 26 4.04 2.20 -26.50
N SER A 27 2.87 1.74 -26.04
CA SER A 27 2.28 2.16 -24.77
C SER A 27 3.19 1.83 -23.59
N PHE A 28 3.72 0.62 -23.54
CA PHE A 28 4.65 0.19 -22.49
C PHE A 28 5.92 1.05 -22.45
N ARG A 29 6.49 1.38 -23.62
CA ARG A 29 7.66 2.27 -23.73
C ARG A 29 7.34 3.68 -23.22
N ARG A 30 6.17 4.26 -23.55
CA ARG A 30 5.73 5.57 -23.06
C ARG A 30 5.55 5.56 -21.54
N LEU A 31 4.93 4.50 -20.99
CA LEU A 31 4.74 4.31 -19.55
C LEU A 31 6.07 4.24 -18.80
N LEU A 32 7.03 3.45 -19.29
CA LEU A 32 8.36 3.35 -18.71
C LEU A 32 9.17 4.64 -18.83
N SER A 33 8.90 5.47 -19.84
CA SER A 33 9.52 6.80 -19.97
C SER A 33 8.98 7.80 -18.93
N ASN A 34 7.75 7.62 -18.45
CA ASN A 34 7.15 8.48 -17.44
C ASN A 34 7.77 8.24 -16.04
N ARG A 35 8.54 9.22 -15.56
CA ARG A 35 9.25 9.12 -14.27
C ARG A 35 8.31 8.96 -13.08
N LEU A 36 7.14 9.62 -13.12
CA LEU A 36 6.17 9.54 -12.03
C LEU A 36 5.53 8.15 -11.95
N TYR A 37 5.16 7.58 -13.10
CA TYR A 37 4.61 6.24 -13.20
C TYR A 37 5.60 5.16 -12.76
N ARG A 38 6.81 5.18 -13.30
CA ARG A 38 7.86 4.20 -12.98
C ARG A 38 8.17 4.16 -11.48
N ARG A 39 8.31 5.34 -10.86
CA ARG A 39 8.52 5.43 -9.40
C ARG A 39 7.27 5.01 -8.63
N GLY A 40 6.07 5.25 -9.17
CA GLY A 40 4.81 4.79 -8.60
C GLY A 40 4.70 3.27 -8.57
N VAL A 41 5.09 2.58 -9.64
CA VAL A 41 5.13 1.11 -9.68
C VAL A 41 6.09 0.55 -8.63
N VAL A 42 7.28 1.14 -8.49
CA VAL A 42 8.25 0.74 -7.44
C VAL A 42 7.67 0.98 -6.06
N ALA A 43 7.09 2.17 -5.80
CA ALA A 43 6.48 2.47 -4.51
C ALA A 43 5.32 1.52 -4.18
N GLN A 44 4.51 1.17 -5.18
CA GLN A 44 3.40 0.24 -5.02
C GLN A 44 3.89 -1.18 -4.69
N PHE A 45 4.98 -1.63 -5.33
CA PHE A 45 5.62 -2.91 -5.03
C PHE A 45 6.08 -2.99 -3.56
N PHE A 46 6.80 -1.98 -3.09
CA PHE A 46 7.25 -1.93 -1.70
C PHE A 46 6.09 -1.78 -0.72
N TYR A 47 5.07 -0.99 -1.08
CA TYR A 47 3.89 -0.83 -0.24
C TYR A 47 3.15 -2.16 -0.04
N VAL A 48 2.87 -2.90 -1.12
CA VAL A 48 2.15 -4.18 -1.02
C VAL A 48 2.98 -5.20 -0.24
N GLY A 49 4.29 -5.20 -0.43
CA GLY A 49 5.19 -6.02 0.36
C GLY A 49 5.12 -5.72 1.85
N ALA A 50 5.15 -4.43 2.22
CA ALA A 50 4.98 -4.01 3.62
C ALA A 50 3.61 -4.40 4.18
N GLN A 51 2.54 -4.19 3.43
CA GLN A 51 1.18 -4.48 3.86
C GLN A 51 0.98 -5.96 4.16
N ILE A 52 1.35 -6.83 3.21
CA ILE A 52 1.21 -8.28 3.38
C ILE A 52 2.14 -8.76 4.49
N GLY A 53 3.38 -8.26 4.54
CA GLY A 53 4.33 -8.58 5.59
C GLY A 53 3.82 -8.23 6.99
N VAL A 54 3.35 -7.00 7.22
CA VAL A 54 2.79 -6.59 8.51
C VAL A 54 1.63 -7.48 8.90
N TRP A 55 0.68 -7.74 8.00
CA TRP A 55 -0.50 -8.54 8.33
C TRP A 55 -0.17 -10.02 8.58
N SER A 56 0.75 -10.60 7.81
CA SER A 56 1.15 -12.00 7.97
C SER A 56 1.86 -12.27 9.29
N PHE A 57 2.62 -11.28 9.80
CA PHE A 57 3.38 -11.43 11.03
C PHE A 57 2.67 -10.91 12.27
N THR A 58 1.55 -10.19 12.14
CA THR A 58 0.82 -9.59 13.28
C THR A 58 0.38 -10.64 14.30
N ILE A 59 -0.27 -11.72 13.88
CA ILE A 59 -0.77 -12.75 14.81
C ILE A 59 0.39 -13.41 15.56
N ARG A 60 1.45 -13.79 14.83
CA ARG A 60 2.64 -14.44 15.43
C ARG A 60 3.33 -13.54 16.46
N LEU A 61 3.45 -12.25 16.16
CA LEU A 61 4.07 -11.28 17.06
C LEU A 61 3.21 -11.03 18.29
N VAL A 62 1.88 -10.93 18.14
CA VAL A 62 0.96 -10.79 19.27
C VAL A 62 0.98 -12.03 20.17
N MET A 63 1.06 -13.23 19.60
CA MET A 63 1.23 -14.47 20.39
C MET A 63 2.53 -14.45 21.19
N GLN A 64 3.61 -14.00 20.60
CA GLN A 64 4.91 -13.90 21.28
C GLN A 64 4.92 -12.87 22.40
N GLU A 65 4.29 -11.70 22.18
CA GLU A 65 4.21 -10.63 23.20
C GLU A 65 3.31 -10.95 24.37
N THR A 66 2.19 -11.63 24.11
CA THR A 66 1.17 -11.85 25.14
C THR A 66 1.23 -13.23 25.78
N GLY A 67 1.94 -14.18 25.17
CA GLY A 67 1.91 -15.61 25.55
C GLY A 67 0.51 -16.23 25.39
N ARG A 68 -0.42 -15.56 24.69
CA ARG A 68 -1.80 -16.00 24.52
C ARG A 68 -1.94 -16.95 23.33
N LEU A 69 -3.01 -17.74 23.36
CA LEU A 69 -3.39 -18.62 22.27
C LEU A 69 -3.72 -17.82 20.99
N GLU A 70 -3.57 -18.47 19.85
CA GLU A 70 -3.82 -17.90 18.51
C GLU A 70 -5.21 -17.24 18.39
N ALA A 71 -6.25 -17.81 19.01
CA ALA A 71 -7.59 -17.24 19.00
C ALA A 71 -7.66 -15.83 19.61
N ALA A 72 -6.91 -15.59 20.70
CA ALA A 72 -6.85 -14.26 21.31
C ALA A 72 -6.02 -13.29 20.49
N ALA A 73 -4.92 -13.75 19.88
CA ALA A 73 -4.10 -12.95 18.97
C ALA A 73 -4.86 -12.55 17.69
N SER A 74 -5.69 -13.46 17.18
CA SER A 74 -6.56 -13.20 16.01
C SER A 74 -7.59 -12.10 16.28
N SER A 75 -8.06 -11.96 17.53
CA SER A 75 -8.97 -10.86 17.92
C SER A 75 -8.29 -9.50 17.79
N ILE A 76 -7.02 -9.38 18.16
CA ILE A 76 -6.23 -8.15 17.98
C ILE A 76 -5.98 -7.86 16.51
N TYR A 77 -5.71 -8.88 15.71
CA TYR A 77 -5.62 -8.75 14.26
C TYR A 77 -6.93 -8.25 13.66
N LEU A 78 -8.09 -8.76 14.11
CA LEU A 78 -9.39 -8.28 13.69
C LEU A 78 -9.58 -6.78 14.01
N VAL A 79 -9.19 -6.33 15.21
CA VAL A 79 -9.20 -4.91 15.57
C VAL A 79 -8.33 -4.08 14.60
N SER A 80 -7.16 -4.60 14.20
CA SER A 80 -6.29 -3.94 13.23
C SER A 80 -6.95 -3.78 11.86
N ILE A 81 -7.67 -4.81 11.39
CA ILE A 81 -8.41 -4.76 10.11
C ILE A 81 -9.60 -3.80 10.18
N ILE A 82 -10.35 -3.82 11.29
CA ILE A 82 -11.45 -2.86 11.52
C ILE A 82 -10.89 -1.44 11.53
N GLY A 83 -9.80 -1.20 12.26
CA GLY A 83 -9.10 0.09 12.27
C GLY A 83 -8.66 0.54 10.88
N HIS A 84 -8.13 -0.38 10.07
CA HIS A 84 -7.79 -0.14 8.67
C HIS A 84 -9.01 0.31 7.85
N CYS A 85 -10.13 -0.40 7.97
CA CYS A 85 -11.37 -0.06 7.26
C CYS A 85 -11.92 1.31 7.68
N LEU A 86 -12.01 1.59 8.99
CA LEU A 86 -12.51 2.86 9.52
C LEU A 86 -11.60 4.03 9.09
N SER A 87 -10.28 3.86 9.20
CA SER A 87 -9.30 4.86 8.79
C SER A 87 -9.45 5.23 7.32
N ARG A 88 -9.85 4.30 6.45
CA ARG A 88 -10.09 4.56 5.03
C ARG A 88 -11.16 5.63 4.80
N PHE A 89 -12.25 5.59 5.58
CA PHE A 89 -13.30 6.62 5.49
C PHE A 89 -12.79 7.98 6.02
N ILE A 90 -12.07 7.98 7.15
CA ILE A 90 -11.48 9.19 7.72
C ILE A 90 -10.53 9.85 6.71
N TYR A 91 -9.60 9.09 6.15
CA TYR A 91 -8.65 9.62 5.18
C TYR A 91 -9.31 10.08 3.88
N THR A 92 -10.36 9.39 3.41
CA THR A 92 -11.13 9.84 2.24
C THR A 92 -11.79 11.19 2.52
N GLY A 93 -12.30 11.40 3.73
CA GLY A 93 -12.79 12.71 4.17
C GLY A 93 -11.69 13.78 4.20
N LEU A 94 -10.52 13.44 4.72
CA LEU A 94 -9.36 14.36 4.81
C LEU A 94 -8.83 14.79 3.43
N MET A 95 -9.01 13.97 2.39
CA MET A 95 -8.62 14.34 1.02
C MET A 95 -9.35 15.57 0.47
N ARG A 96 -10.45 16.01 1.10
CA ARG A 96 -11.13 17.26 0.76
C ARG A 96 -10.31 18.50 1.14
N TRP A 97 -9.49 18.39 2.20
CA TRP A 97 -8.71 19.50 2.76
C TRP A 97 -7.21 19.38 2.47
N PHE A 98 -6.71 18.17 2.36
CA PHE A 98 -5.28 17.92 2.16
C PHE A 98 -5.02 17.23 0.83
N SER A 99 -3.90 17.58 0.19
CA SER A 99 -3.50 16.91 -1.04
C SER A 99 -3.18 15.42 -0.79
N PRO A 100 -3.54 14.53 -1.72
CA PRO A 100 -3.26 13.09 -1.59
C PRO A 100 -1.78 12.79 -1.32
N ALA A 101 -0.86 13.53 -1.94
CA ALA A 101 0.57 13.34 -1.74
C ALA A 101 1.03 13.72 -0.32
N ARG A 102 0.43 14.75 0.32
CA ARG A 102 0.74 15.10 1.71
C ARG A 102 0.25 14.03 2.68
N LEU A 103 -0.98 13.54 2.48
CA LEU A 103 -1.54 12.46 3.31
C LEU A 103 -0.73 11.17 3.16
N LEU A 104 -0.28 10.84 1.93
CA LEU A 104 0.59 9.70 1.68
C LEU A 104 1.95 9.86 2.38
N THR A 105 2.54 11.06 2.36
CA THR A 105 3.79 11.34 3.07
C THR A 105 3.61 11.15 4.58
N PHE A 106 2.55 11.72 5.14
CA PHE A 106 2.26 11.60 6.57
C PHE A 106 2.05 10.14 6.98
N GLY A 107 1.19 9.41 6.27
CA GLY A 107 0.95 7.99 6.53
C GLY A 107 2.22 7.16 6.42
N GLY A 108 3.05 7.40 5.39
CA GLY A 108 4.31 6.70 5.18
C GLY A 108 5.32 6.94 6.31
N VAL A 109 5.50 8.18 6.73
CA VAL A 109 6.38 8.52 7.86
C VAL A 109 5.88 7.87 9.16
N MET A 110 4.59 7.98 9.46
CA MET A 110 4.01 7.39 10.66
C MET A 110 4.14 5.87 10.67
N SER A 111 3.86 5.21 9.53
CA SER A 111 4.03 3.75 9.43
C SER A 111 5.49 3.31 9.57
N ALA A 112 6.44 4.06 9.01
CA ALA A 112 7.86 3.78 9.16
C ALA A 112 8.32 3.92 10.62
N LEU A 113 7.92 4.99 11.30
CA LEU A 113 8.24 5.22 12.72
C LEU A 113 7.63 4.16 13.61
N LEU A 114 6.36 3.81 13.39
CA LEU A 114 5.68 2.77 14.15
C LEU A 114 6.30 1.39 13.91
N SER A 115 6.71 1.07 12.68
CA SER A 115 7.44 -0.18 12.40
C SER A 115 8.79 -0.21 13.12
N LEU A 116 9.50 0.93 13.18
CA LEU A 116 10.73 1.04 13.96
C LEU A 116 10.44 0.91 15.46
N THR A 117 9.33 1.46 15.95
CA THR A 117 8.89 1.27 17.34
C THR A 117 8.69 -0.21 17.64
N VAL A 118 8.09 -0.99 16.75
CA VAL A 118 7.96 -2.46 16.92
C VAL A 118 9.33 -3.12 17.06
N VAL A 119 10.32 -2.73 16.23
CA VAL A 119 11.69 -3.27 16.29
C VAL A 119 12.34 -2.98 17.67
N LEU A 120 12.13 -1.78 18.20
CA LEU A 120 12.78 -1.32 19.44
C LEU A 120 12.01 -1.69 20.72
N SER A 121 10.73 -2.03 20.61
CA SER A 121 9.82 -2.28 21.74
C SER A 121 9.61 -3.77 22.04
N ALA A 122 10.59 -4.60 21.72
CA ALA A 122 10.54 -6.04 22.02
C ALA A 122 10.28 -6.27 23.52
N GLY A 123 9.21 -7.01 23.85
CA GLY A 123 8.85 -7.33 25.23
C GLY A 123 8.13 -6.21 26.01
N THR A 124 7.73 -5.10 25.35
CA THR A 124 6.98 -4.01 26.00
C THR A 124 5.45 -4.18 25.94
N GLY A 125 4.97 -5.33 25.46
CA GLY A 125 3.56 -5.73 25.46
C GLY A 125 2.66 -4.75 24.68
N TRP A 126 2.01 -3.83 25.40
CA TRP A 126 1.00 -2.94 24.83
C TRP A 126 1.52 -1.95 23.80
N LEU A 127 2.73 -1.46 23.95
CA LEU A 127 3.31 -0.50 22.99
C LEU A 127 3.51 -1.15 21.63
N CYS A 128 4.00 -2.39 21.61
CA CYS A 128 4.17 -3.18 20.40
C CYS A 128 2.83 -3.43 19.70
N ILE A 129 1.83 -3.90 20.45
CA ILE A 129 0.49 -4.19 19.94
C ILE A 129 -0.19 -2.92 19.41
N ALA A 130 -0.14 -1.82 20.14
CA ALA A 130 -0.71 -0.54 19.71
C ALA A 130 -0.05 -0.06 18.42
N SER A 131 1.27 -0.22 18.28
CA SER A 131 1.99 0.13 17.06
C SER A 131 1.50 -0.68 15.87
N LEU A 132 1.25 -1.99 16.00
CA LEU A 132 0.71 -2.84 14.92
C LEU A 132 -0.67 -2.38 14.46
N VAL A 133 -1.56 -2.06 15.38
CA VAL A 133 -2.91 -1.56 15.08
C VAL A 133 -2.83 -0.22 14.34
N LEU A 134 -1.96 0.68 14.80
CA LEU A 134 -1.78 1.99 14.21
C LEU A 134 -1.12 1.91 12.82
N ILE A 135 -0.13 1.04 12.61
CA ILE A 135 0.45 0.79 11.27
C ILE A 135 -0.66 0.42 10.30
N SER A 136 -1.53 -0.53 10.66
CA SER A 136 -2.64 -0.97 9.81
C SER A 136 -3.58 0.19 9.46
N SER A 137 -3.83 1.10 10.40
CA SER A 137 -4.67 2.27 10.20
C SER A 137 -4.03 3.26 9.23
N PHE A 138 -2.74 3.58 9.39
CA PHE A 138 -2.02 4.51 8.50
C PHE A 138 -1.80 3.95 7.09
N MET A 139 -1.69 2.63 6.92
CA MET A 139 -1.57 1.99 5.62
C MET A 139 -2.82 2.14 4.75
N SER A 140 -4.00 2.37 5.32
CA SER A 140 -5.29 2.19 4.65
C SER A 140 -5.47 3.01 3.37
N LEU A 141 -4.85 4.20 3.28
CA LEU A 141 -4.96 5.08 2.14
C LEU A 141 -3.87 4.90 1.08
N MET A 142 -2.77 4.23 1.43
CA MET A 142 -1.56 4.26 0.60
C MET A 142 -1.79 3.63 -0.78
N PHE A 143 -2.42 2.45 -0.84
CA PHE A 143 -2.67 1.76 -2.11
C PHE A 143 -3.41 2.63 -3.13
N PRO A 144 -4.64 3.12 -2.84
CA PRO A 144 -5.40 3.91 -3.79
C PRO A 144 -4.73 5.25 -4.11
N THR A 145 -3.97 5.81 -3.16
CA THR A 145 -3.29 7.09 -3.37
C THR A 145 -2.09 6.95 -4.29
N ILE A 146 -1.23 5.94 -4.09
CA ILE A 146 -0.10 5.67 -5.00
C ILE A 146 -0.63 5.38 -6.40
N TYR A 147 -1.65 4.52 -6.50
CA TYR A 147 -2.31 4.16 -7.75
C TYR A 147 -2.87 5.39 -8.48
N GLY A 148 -3.63 6.23 -7.78
CA GLY A 148 -4.23 7.44 -8.34
C GLY A 148 -3.19 8.49 -8.76
N ILE A 149 -2.09 8.67 -8.00
CA ILE A 149 -1.02 9.60 -8.37
C ILE A 149 -0.26 9.08 -9.61
N ALA A 150 0.08 7.80 -9.64
CA ALA A 150 0.82 7.20 -10.74
C ALA A 150 0.04 7.21 -12.06
N LEU A 151 -1.25 6.83 -12.03
CA LEU A 151 -2.14 6.89 -13.19
C LEU A 151 -2.55 8.30 -13.57
N GLY A 152 -2.74 9.19 -12.61
CA GLY A 152 -3.14 10.56 -12.88
C GLY A 152 -2.14 11.34 -13.75
N GLY A 153 -0.86 10.95 -13.74
CA GLY A 153 0.16 11.46 -14.66
C GLY A 153 0.03 10.96 -16.10
N ILE A 154 -0.67 9.85 -16.31
CA ILE A 154 -0.87 9.21 -17.61
C ILE A 154 -2.21 9.62 -18.23
N MET A 155 -3.27 9.71 -17.41
CA MET A 155 -4.63 10.05 -17.84
C MET A 155 -4.74 11.46 -18.45
N ARG A 156 -3.71 12.30 -18.32
CA ARG A 156 -3.61 13.62 -18.96
C ARG A 156 -3.03 13.57 -20.36
N GLY A 157 -2.58 12.41 -20.84
CA GLY A 157 -2.07 12.19 -22.19
C GLY A 157 -3.18 11.85 -23.17
N ASP A 158 -2.91 12.06 -24.47
CA ASP A 158 -3.87 11.87 -25.58
C ASP A 158 -4.12 10.38 -25.96
N HIS A 159 -3.60 9.44 -25.14
CA HIS A 159 -3.68 8.00 -25.45
C HIS A 159 -4.46 7.22 -24.39
N PRO A 160 -5.76 6.99 -24.58
CA PRO A 160 -6.62 6.30 -23.62
C PRO A 160 -6.19 4.83 -23.35
N GLY A 161 -5.51 4.20 -24.31
CA GLY A 161 -4.97 2.84 -24.14
C GLY A 161 -3.87 2.74 -23.09
N ASP A 162 -3.09 3.79 -22.88
CA ASP A 162 -2.00 3.82 -21.91
C ASP A 162 -2.50 3.67 -20.46
N SER A 163 -3.72 4.14 -20.15
CA SER A 163 -4.34 3.98 -18.85
C SER A 163 -4.61 2.52 -18.51
N LYS A 164 -5.11 1.72 -19.46
CA LYS A 164 -5.42 0.29 -19.24
C LYS A 164 -4.14 -0.49 -18.96
N ILE A 165 -3.09 -0.28 -19.78
CA ILE A 165 -1.79 -0.94 -19.61
C ILE A 165 -1.08 -0.45 -18.33
N GLY A 166 -1.17 0.85 -18.04
CA GLY A 166 -0.60 1.43 -16.81
C GLY A 166 -1.25 0.88 -15.54
N ALA A 167 -2.57 0.70 -15.54
CA ALA A 167 -3.30 0.07 -14.45
C ALA A 167 -2.82 -1.37 -14.21
N SER A 168 -2.66 -2.16 -15.29
CA SER A 168 -2.18 -3.54 -15.20
C SER A 168 -0.77 -3.61 -14.60
N GLY A 169 0.14 -2.71 -14.98
CA GLY A 169 1.50 -2.65 -14.42
C GLY A 169 1.51 -2.33 -12.93
N LEU A 170 0.62 -1.44 -12.45
CA LEU A 170 0.47 -1.15 -11.03
C LEU A 170 -0.14 -2.34 -10.25
N ILE A 171 -1.06 -3.10 -10.87
CA ILE A 171 -1.60 -4.31 -10.27
C ILE A 171 -0.53 -5.41 -10.17
N MET A 172 0.34 -5.55 -11.17
CA MET A 172 1.47 -6.49 -11.11
C MET A 172 2.42 -6.20 -9.93
N SER A 173 2.42 -5.00 -9.37
CA SER A 173 3.18 -4.67 -8.16
C SER A 173 2.79 -5.50 -6.92
N ILE A 174 1.67 -6.26 -6.98
CA ILE A 174 1.29 -7.26 -5.96
C ILE A 174 2.39 -8.31 -5.75
N LEU A 175 3.25 -8.55 -6.75
CA LEU A 175 4.45 -9.38 -6.61
C LEU A 175 5.36 -8.92 -5.46
N GLY A 176 5.30 -7.66 -5.03
CA GLY A 176 6.00 -7.17 -3.84
C GLY A 176 5.67 -7.98 -2.58
N GLY A 177 4.41 -8.37 -2.41
CA GLY A 177 3.99 -9.24 -1.31
C GLY A 177 4.62 -10.62 -1.38
N ALA A 178 4.70 -11.20 -2.58
CA ALA A 178 5.27 -12.53 -2.78
C ALA A 178 6.79 -12.57 -2.55
N LEU A 179 7.50 -11.46 -2.73
CA LEU A 179 8.96 -11.40 -2.57
C LEU A 179 9.40 -10.87 -1.21
N LEU A 180 8.77 -9.80 -0.72
CA LEU A 180 9.19 -9.13 0.51
C LEU A 180 8.68 -9.82 1.78
N THR A 181 7.54 -10.54 1.71
CA THR A 181 7.06 -11.30 2.88
C THR A 181 7.94 -12.50 3.21
N PRO A 182 8.39 -13.33 2.26
CA PRO A 182 9.40 -14.35 2.53
C PRO A 182 10.72 -13.75 3.03
N LEU A 183 11.16 -12.62 2.48
CA LEU A 183 12.35 -11.92 2.97
C LEU A 183 12.20 -11.53 4.45
N GLN A 184 11.03 -11.01 4.84
CA GLN A 184 10.71 -10.72 6.24
C GLN A 184 10.73 -12.00 7.09
N GLY A 185 10.24 -13.11 6.55
CA GLY A 185 10.30 -14.43 7.18
C GLY A 185 11.74 -14.88 7.45
N MET A 186 12.60 -14.79 6.43
CA MET A 186 14.02 -15.13 6.58
C MET A 186 14.69 -14.28 7.66
N VAL A 187 14.43 -12.97 7.70
CA VAL A 187 14.96 -12.09 8.76
C VAL A 187 14.42 -12.53 10.12
N SER A 188 13.14 -12.86 10.23
CA SER A 188 12.53 -13.36 11.47
C SER A 188 13.17 -14.66 11.97
N ASP A 189 13.46 -15.59 11.06
CA ASP A 189 14.02 -16.90 11.39
C ASP A 189 15.50 -16.82 11.80
N HIS A 190 16.26 -15.90 11.20
CA HIS A 190 17.68 -15.70 11.53
C HIS A 190 17.94 -14.78 12.74
N THR A 191 16.97 -13.96 13.11
CA THR A 191 17.13 -13.01 14.23
C THR A 191 16.00 -13.19 15.26
N ASN A 192 14.95 -12.40 15.10
CA ASN A 192 13.71 -12.48 15.86
C ASN A 192 12.58 -11.76 15.10
N ILE A 193 11.34 -12.02 15.52
CA ILE A 193 10.15 -11.49 14.86
C ILE A 193 10.09 -9.95 14.91
N TYR A 194 10.58 -9.32 15.98
CA TYR A 194 10.59 -7.86 16.12
C TYR A 194 11.53 -7.21 15.11
N THR A 195 12.75 -7.72 14.98
CA THR A 195 13.75 -7.22 14.02
C THR A 195 13.25 -7.37 12.58
N SER A 196 12.42 -8.38 12.28
CA SER A 196 11.85 -8.57 10.95
C SER A 196 11.00 -7.38 10.48
N TYR A 197 10.45 -6.57 11.40
CA TYR A 197 9.71 -5.36 11.06
C TYR A 197 10.59 -4.22 10.52
N ALA A 198 11.91 -4.39 10.50
CA ALA A 198 12.80 -3.51 9.76
C ALA A 198 12.53 -3.58 8.25
N VAL A 199 12.06 -4.73 7.73
CA VAL A 199 11.70 -4.86 6.31
C VAL A 199 10.50 -3.97 5.93
N PRO A 200 9.33 -4.04 6.61
CA PRO A 200 8.26 -3.08 6.38
C PRO A 200 8.67 -1.63 6.63
N ALA A 201 9.49 -1.35 7.66
CA ALA A 201 9.98 -0.01 7.93
C ALA A 201 10.73 0.57 6.73
N PHE A 202 11.66 -0.18 6.15
CA PHE A 202 12.37 0.20 4.92
C PHE A 202 11.40 0.44 3.76
N CYS A 203 10.42 -0.45 3.57
CA CYS A 203 9.42 -0.31 2.53
C CYS A 203 8.62 1.01 2.66
N PHE A 204 8.21 1.38 3.87
CA PHE A 204 7.51 2.64 4.13
C PHE A 204 8.38 3.87 3.88
N VAL A 205 9.69 3.79 4.11
CA VAL A 205 10.64 4.86 3.74
C VAL A 205 10.66 5.06 2.22
N VAL A 206 10.68 3.97 1.42
CA VAL A 206 10.61 4.05 -0.04
C VAL A 206 9.29 4.68 -0.50
N VAL A 207 8.16 4.29 0.09
CA VAL A 207 6.84 4.88 -0.18
C VAL A 207 6.82 6.37 0.15
N THR A 208 7.39 6.75 1.28
CA THR A 208 7.50 8.15 1.72
C THR A 208 8.34 8.98 0.75
N ALA A 209 9.48 8.44 0.31
CA ALA A 209 10.33 9.11 -0.69
C ALA A 209 9.57 9.36 -2.00
N TYR A 210 8.78 8.39 -2.45
CA TYR A 210 7.89 8.58 -3.61
C TYR A 210 6.84 9.67 -3.36
N ALA A 211 6.20 9.68 -2.20
CA ALA A 211 5.18 10.66 -1.86
C ALA A 211 5.71 12.10 -1.86
N VAL A 212 6.90 12.31 -1.29
CA VAL A 212 7.61 13.60 -1.30
C VAL A 212 7.97 14.00 -2.74
N TYR A 213 8.47 13.05 -3.53
CA TYR A 213 8.76 13.31 -4.94
C TYR A 213 7.50 13.72 -5.72
N ALA A 214 6.41 12.99 -5.56
CA ALA A 214 5.14 13.27 -6.22
C ALA A 214 4.55 14.64 -5.81
N HIS A 215 4.73 15.02 -4.54
CA HIS A 215 4.32 16.34 -4.06
C HIS A 215 5.10 17.47 -4.75
N ARG A 216 6.42 17.34 -4.84
CA ARG A 216 7.26 18.33 -5.54
C ARG A 216 6.98 18.38 -7.03
N TYR A 217 6.77 17.24 -7.66
CA TYR A 217 6.45 17.14 -9.10
C TYR A 217 5.15 17.84 -9.47
N LYS A 218 4.11 17.81 -8.59
CA LYS A 218 2.88 18.58 -8.77
C LYS A 218 3.04 20.08 -8.55
N ALA A 219 4.01 20.51 -7.78
CA ALA A 219 4.26 21.93 -7.53
C ALA A 219 5.03 22.61 -8.68
N THR A 220 5.61 21.83 -9.60
CA THR A 220 6.38 22.30 -10.76
C THR A 220 5.58 22.26 -12.07
N LEU A 221 4.34 21.78 -12.05
CA LEU A 221 3.36 21.79 -13.16
C LEU A 221 2.22 22.77 -12.88
#